data_665decfec83b77367141125843c91a20
#
_entry.id   665decfec83b77367141125843c91a20
#
_cell.length_a   1.000
_cell.length_b   1.000
_cell.length_c   1.000
_cell.angle_alpha   90.00
_cell.angle_beta   90.00
_cell.angle_gamma   90.00
#
_symmetry.space_group_name_H-M   'P 1'
#
loop_
_entity.id
_entity.type
_entity.pdbx_description
1 polymer ?
#
loop_
_entity_poly.entity_id
_entity_poly.type
_entity_poly.pdbx_seq_one_letter_code
_entity_poly.pdbx_strand_id
1 'polypeptide(L)'
;MTKRVKLSTVVWCLASAVFAQQPQTPVIPKEPVEEDNADFTFTESQLDDDNDAAQTVSALVATKTDPYLSKVGYTFSPMRFRIRGLDNQYNHTYLNGILYNDAERGRFSYSMIGGLNQIVNPNREGSSPFETTVYGLPAIGGSTHINLRPGAQRQGHQVTLSACNRNYVARAAYNFGSGFNAKGWAFSGMLAYRWAKEGYIEGTFYNSLSYYLGVEKKLGDRHSLSLVTFGAPTERGQQAASTEEAYWLANSHYYNPNWGYQDGKKRNSRVVRDFEPTAILTWDFDINEKTKLTTSAGVRYSMYSSTALGWNGNAADPRPDYYKNFPSSVFNVYDENLNNEAYLGNNRYFLDQWETLYNYWTSDKANRQIQWDRLYFVNRAQNAMGGETLYYQERRHNDQLMANLSSTLNRTIDNNRKYSVGLQFNSTKGMHYKTMADLLGGVNYYDYDKFAANDYGRHNR
;
A
#
# COMPACT_ATOMS: atom_id res chain seq x y z
N MET A 1 4.56 -43.83 11.04
CA MET A 1 3.43 -43.42 11.90
C MET A 1 3.93 -42.64 13.10
N THR A 2 4.35 -41.38 13.02
CA THR A 2 4.71 -40.57 14.20
C THR A 2 5.05 -39.12 13.83
N LYS A 3 4.14 -38.43 13.10
CA LYS A 3 4.30 -36.96 12.86
C LYS A 3 2.99 -36.16 12.91
N ARG A 4 1.87 -36.77 13.33
CA ARG A 4 0.56 -36.07 13.40
C ARG A 4 0.10 -35.65 14.79
N VAL A 5 0.85 -35.96 15.86
CA VAL A 5 0.39 -35.70 17.24
C VAL A 5 0.87 -34.34 17.80
N LYS A 6 1.85 -33.68 17.17
CA LYS A 6 2.40 -32.41 17.72
C LYS A 6 1.64 -31.12 17.35
N LEU A 7 0.75 -31.16 16.37
CA LEU A 7 0.00 -29.97 15.96
C LEU A 7 -1.30 -29.77 16.78
N SER A 8 -1.92 -30.88 17.24
CA SER A 8 -3.13 -30.80 18.05
C SER A 8 -2.88 -30.31 19.49
N THR A 9 -1.68 -30.57 20.02
CA THR A 9 -1.34 -30.17 21.40
C THR A 9 -1.06 -28.68 21.52
N VAL A 10 -0.54 -28.04 20.47
CA VAL A 10 -0.31 -26.58 20.45
C VAL A 10 -1.63 -25.80 20.34
N VAL A 11 -2.57 -26.31 19.58
CA VAL A 11 -3.91 -25.70 19.44
C VAL A 11 -4.71 -25.81 20.74
N TRP A 12 -4.54 -26.92 21.50
CA TRP A 12 -5.22 -27.10 22.79
C TRP A 12 -4.62 -26.22 23.92
N CYS A 13 -3.31 -25.99 23.92
CA CYS A 13 -2.69 -25.08 24.89
C CYS A 13 -3.06 -23.60 24.67
N LEU A 14 -3.39 -23.19 23.45
CA LEU A 14 -3.87 -21.84 23.16
C LEU A 14 -5.37 -21.67 23.53
N ALA A 15 -6.17 -22.71 23.45
CA ALA A 15 -7.59 -22.68 23.84
C ALA A 15 -7.81 -22.67 25.35
N SER A 16 -6.90 -23.25 26.14
CA SER A 16 -7.04 -23.31 27.61
C SER A 16 -6.58 -22.03 28.34
N ALA A 17 -5.91 -21.10 27.68
CA ALA A 17 -5.51 -19.81 28.26
C ALA A 17 -6.63 -18.74 28.26
N VAL A 18 -7.80 -19.04 27.70
CA VAL A 18 -8.91 -18.07 27.51
C VAL A 18 -9.89 -18.06 28.72
N PHE A 19 -9.79 -18.97 29.69
CA PHE A 19 -10.80 -19.15 30.74
C PHE A 19 -10.36 -18.81 32.19
N ALA A 20 -9.35 -17.97 32.37
CA ALA A 20 -9.04 -17.47 33.71
C ALA A 20 -9.63 -16.06 33.90
N GLN A 21 -10.92 -15.96 34.25
CA GLN A 21 -11.52 -14.72 34.74
C GLN A 21 -11.22 -14.54 36.23
N GLN A 22 -10.58 -13.43 36.60
CA GLN A 22 -10.52 -12.93 37.97
C GLN A 22 -11.63 -11.89 38.23
N PRO A 23 -12.13 -11.75 39.48
CA PRO A 23 -13.30 -10.92 39.77
C PRO A 23 -13.00 -9.43 39.65
N GLN A 24 -13.93 -8.71 39.01
CA GLN A 24 -13.87 -7.28 38.73
C GLN A 24 -14.27 -6.45 39.96
N THR A 25 -13.46 -5.45 40.26
CA THR A 25 -13.84 -4.29 41.12
C THR A 25 -14.74 -3.36 40.28
N PRO A 26 -15.77 -2.73 40.84
CA PRO A 26 -16.72 -1.92 40.05
C PRO A 26 -16.07 -0.63 39.56
N VAL A 27 -16.03 -0.48 38.26
CA VAL A 27 -15.60 0.75 37.57
C VAL A 27 -16.85 1.54 37.20
N ILE A 28 -16.84 2.83 37.56
CA ILE A 28 -17.85 3.83 37.21
C ILE A 28 -18.01 3.86 35.65
N PRO A 29 -19.22 3.82 35.12
CA PRO A 29 -19.42 3.77 33.67
C PRO A 29 -18.98 5.08 33.02
N LYS A 30 -17.91 5.03 32.22
CA LYS A 30 -17.77 5.97 31.09
C LYS A 30 -18.78 5.58 30.03
N GLU A 31 -19.48 6.57 29.48
CA GLU A 31 -20.42 6.36 28.39
C GLU A 31 -19.83 5.45 27.31
N PRO A 32 -20.61 4.52 26.75
CA PRO A 32 -20.12 3.61 25.75
C PRO A 32 -19.68 4.39 24.51
N VAL A 33 -18.38 4.32 24.23
CA VAL A 33 -17.88 4.61 22.89
C VAL A 33 -18.41 3.48 22.01
N GLU A 34 -19.37 3.79 21.14
CA GLU A 34 -19.89 2.86 20.15
C GLU A 34 -18.70 2.24 19.39
N GLU A 35 -18.56 0.94 19.50
CA GLU A 35 -17.56 0.15 18.76
C GLU A 35 -17.96 0.06 17.30
N ASP A 36 -17.45 0.97 16.50
CA ASP A 36 -17.55 0.92 15.03
C ASP A 36 -16.39 0.07 14.48
N ASN A 37 -16.41 -1.24 14.81
CA ASN A 37 -15.32 -2.17 14.46
C ASN A 37 -15.51 -2.88 13.11
N ALA A 38 -16.65 -2.73 12.46
CA ALA A 38 -16.99 -3.50 11.25
C ALA A 38 -16.46 -2.87 9.93
N ASP A 39 -16.35 -1.56 9.86
CA ASP A 39 -16.07 -0.84 8.61
C ASP A 39 -14.60 -0.86 8.16
N PHE A 40 -13.71 -1.23 9.04
CA PHE A 40 -12.28 -1.07 8.84
C PHE A 40 -11.59 -2.16 8.04
N THR A 41 -12.11 -3.38 8.06
CA THR A 41 -11.48 -4.52 7.39
C THR A 41 -11.55 -4.39 5.86
N PHE A 42 -12.56 -3.72 5.35
CA PHE A 42 -12.74 -3.52 3.92
C PHE A 42 -11.89 -2.39 3.34
N THR A 43 -11.62 -1.37 4.13
CA THR A 43 -10.89 -0.18 3.68
C THR A 43 -9.40 -0.44 3.52
N GLU A 44 -8.84 -1.31 4.35
CA GLU A 44 -7.41 -1.60 4.37
C GLU A 44 -6.92 -2.29 3.11
N SER A 45 -7.68 -3.24 2.55
CA SER A 45 -7.28 -3.94 1.33
C SER A 45 -7.30 -3.08 0.07
N GLN A 46 -7.99 -1.93 0.12
CA GLN A 46 -8.06 -0.98 -0.98
C GLN A 46 -7.05 0.16 -0.89
N LEU A 47 -6.49 0.38 0.29
CA LEU A 47 -5.46 1.40 0.53
C LEU A 47 -4.11 1.02 -0.09
N ASP A 48 -3.95 -0.24 -0.46
CA ASP A 48 -2.74 -0.77 -1.08
C ASP A 48 -2.61 -0.44 -2.58
N ASP A 49 -3.58 0.25 -3.19
CA ASP A 49 -3.53 0.60 -4.60
C ASP A 49 -2.79 1.94 -4.80
N ASP A 50 -1.47 1.86 -4.89
CA ASP A 50 -0.56 3.01 -5.02
C ASP A 50 -0.69 3.78 -6.35
N ASN A 51 -1.49 3.30 -7.29
CA ASN A 51 -1.52 3.86 -8.63
C ASN A 51 -2.47 5.05 -8.80
N ASP A 52 -3.30 5.37 -7.81
CA ASP A 52 -4.28 6.43 -7.98
C ASP A 52 -4.07 7.60 -7.02
N ALA A 53 -3.29 8.57 -7.48
CA ALA A 53 -2.99 9.81 -6.75
C ALA A 53 -4.23 10.65 -6.41
N ALA A 54 -5.40 10.29 -6.95
CA ALA A 54 -6.58 11.13 -6.97
C ALA A 54 -7.68 10.69 -5.99
N GLN A 55 -7.52 9.60 -5.23
CA GLN A 55 -8.62 9.03 -4.49
C GLN A 55 -8.41 9.05 -2.98
N THR A 56 -9.34 9.68 -2.29
CA THR A 56 -9.42 9.68 -0.82
C THR A 56 -10.35 8.55 -0.38
N VAL A 57 -9.93 7.76 0.61
CA VAL A 57 -10.77 6.71 1.18
C VAL A 57 -11.68 7.33 2.24
N SER A 58 -12.98 7.27 2.02
CA SER A 58 -13.99 7.95 2.82
C SER A 58 -14.23 7.36 4.20
N ALA A 59 -14.05 6.06 4.38
CA ALA A 59 -14.41 5.37 5.61
C ALA A 59 -13.66 5.83 6.86
N LEU A 60 -12.78 6.79 6.70
CA LEU A 60 -11.88 7.22 7.76
C LEU A 60 -12.33 8.48 8.49
N VAL A 61 -13.36 9.17 8.01
CA VAL A 61 -13.79 10.45 8.58
C VAL A 61 -15.30 10.51 8.69
N ALA A 62 -15.91 9.52 9.34
CA ALA A 62 -17.27 9.69 9.84
C ALA A 62 -17.21 10.63 11.05
N THR A 63 -17.26 11.92 10.80
CA THR A 63 -17.48 12.87 11.89
C THR A 63 -18.98 13.07 12.07
N LYS A 64 -19.49 12.90 13.29
CA LYS A 64 -20.89 13.22 13.64
C LYS A 64 -21.20 14.71 13.43
N THR A 65 -20.18 15.54 13.26
CA THR A 65 -20.28 17.01 13.17
C THR A 65 -20.38 17.54 11.74
N ASP A 66 -19.87 16.83 10.73
CA ASP A 66 -19.99 17.24 9.33
C ASP A 66 -21.09 16.42 8.62
N PRO A 67 -22.24 17.04 8.27
CA PRO A 67 -23.36 16.33 7.61
C PRO A 67 -22.96 15.73 6.26
N TYR A 68 -22.01 16.34 5.53
CA TYR A 68 -21.52 15.83 4.26
C TYR A 68 -20.74 14.54 4.48
N LEU A 69 -19.74 14.55 5.37
CA LEU A 69 -18.90 13.37 5.65
C LEU A 69 -19.72 12.23 6.27
N SER A 70 -20.68 12.52 7.14
CA SER A 70 -21.54 11.50 7.73
C SER A 70 -22.41 10.77 6.70
N LYS A 71 -22.82 11.44 5.64
CA LYS A 71 -23.63 10.84 4.56
C LYS A 71 -22.76 10.11 3.53
N VAL A 72 -21.64 10.71 3.15
CA VAL A 72 -20.73 10.14 2.15
C VAL A 72 -19.96 8.95 2.71
N GLY A 73 -19.68 8.95 4.02
CA GLY A 73 -18.99 7.84 4.69
C GLY A 73 -19.82 6.56 4.83
N TYR A 74 -21.15 6.62 4.64
CA TYR A 74 -22.02 5.45 4.73
C TYR A 74 -22.11 4.72 3.38
N THR A 75 -21.30 3.70 3.20
CA THR A 75 -21.29 2.85 1.99
C THR A 75 -21.11 1.38 2.34
N PHE A 76 -21.76 0.48 1.59
CA PHE A 76 -21.59 -0.97 1.73
C PHE A 76 -20.29 -1.49 1.12
N SER A 77 -19.59 -0.66 0.35
CA SER A 77 -18.30 -0.97 -0.22
C SER A 77 -17.37 0.22 -0.05
N PRO A 78 -16.06 -0.02 -0.02
CA PRO A 78 -15.10 1.08 0.02
C PRO A 78 -15.31 1.98 -1.18
N MET A 79 -15.55 3.24 -0.92
CA MET A 79 -15.70 4.25 -1.95
C MET A 79 -14.53 5.20 -1.90
N ARG A 80 -13.91 5.41 -3.04
CA ARG A 80 -12.83 6.35 -3.23
C ARG A 80 -13.41 7.61 -3.84
N PHE A 81 -13.21 8.75 -3.19
CA PHE A 81 -13.64 10.04 -3.70
C PHE A 81 -12.76 11.17 -3.15
N ARG A 82 -12.80 12.30 -3.81
CA ARG A 82 -12.16 13.51 -3.33
C ARG A 82 -13.11 14.25 -2.41
N ILE A 83 -12.72 14.45 -1.16
CA ILE A 83 -13.52 15.23 -0.22
C ILE A 83 -13.61 16.66 -0.74
N ARG A 84 -14.82 17.12 -1.05
CA ARG A 84 -15.07 18.46 -1.63
C ARG A 84 -14.24 18.75 -2.89
N GLY A 85 -13.88 17.73 -3.68
CA GLY A 85 -13.05 17.84 -4.86
C GLY A 85 -11.57 18.07 -4.61
N LEU A 86 -11.13 18.10 -3.34
CA LEU A 86 -9.72 18.30 -2.98
C LEU A 86 -8.91 17.00 -3.13
N ASP A 87 -7.68 17.14 -3.59
CA ASP A 87 -6.73 16.02 -3.68
C ASP A 87 -6.21 15.59 -2.31
N ASN A 88 -5.79 14.33 -2.17
CA ASN A 88 -5.23 13.76 -0.94
C ASN A 88 -4.00 14.49 -0.41
N GLN A 89 -3.23 15.14 -1.26
CA GLN A 89 -2.08 15.93 -0.85
C GLN A 89 -2.45 17.09 0.08
N TYR A 90 -3.70 17.53 0.05
CA TYR A 90 -4.23 18.59 0.92
C TYR A 90 -4.71 18.09 2.28
N ASN A 91 -4.68 16.77 2.52
CA ASN A 91 -4.96 16.17 3.81
C ASN A 91 -3.66 15.90 4.56
N HIS A 92 -3.56 16.33 5.81
CA HIS A 92 -2.42 16.04 6.66
C HIS A 92 -2.73 14.88 7.61
N THR A 93 -1.81 13.93 7.70
CA THR A 93 -1.88 12.85 8.71
C THR A 93 -0.72 13.00 9.68
N TYR A 94 -1.05 13.10 10.96
CA TYR A 94 -0.10 13.24 12.04
C TYR A 94 -0.06 11.97 12.89
N LEU A 95 1.14 11.46 13.14
CA LEU A 95 1.40 10.37 14.08
C LEU A 95 2.11 10.96 15.30
N ASN A 96 1.48 10.96 16.47
CA ASN A 96 2.00 11.60 17.70
C ASN A 96 2.46 13.06 17.47
N GLY A 97 1.80 13.82 16.59
CA GLY A 97 2.15 15.20 16.27
C GLY A 97 3.22 15.38 15.18
N ILE A 98 3.75 14.31 14.59
CA ILE A 98 4.64 14.35 13.43
C ILE A 98 3.83 14.22 12.15
N LEU A 99 4.06 15.11 11.18
CA LEU A 99 3.50 14.99 9.84
C LEU A 99 4.09 13.77 9.12
N TYR A 100 3.23 12.86 8.72
CA TYR A 100 3.63 11.58 8.13
C TYR A 100 3.35 11.49 6.62
N ASN A 101 2.88 12.55 6.00
CA ASN A 101 2.72 12.59 4.56
C ASN A 101 4.07 12.39 3.86
N ASP A 102 4.06 11.67 2.76
CA ASP A 102 5.24 11.50 1.90
C ASP A 102 5.66 12.85 1.32
N ALA A 103 6.94 13.19 1.39
CA ALA A 103 7.42 14.51 1.00
C ALA A 103 7.39 14.74 -0.52
N GLU A 104 7.49 13.68 -1.33
CA GLU A 104 7.48 13.79 -2.79
C GLU A 104 6.06 13.73 -3.36
N ARG A 105 5.22 12.87 -2.77
CA ARG A 105 3.84 12.66 -3.22
C ARG A 105 2.83 13.55 -2.50
N GLY A 106 3.24 14.17 -1.40
CA GLY A 106 2.40 15.04 -0.56
C GLY A 106 1.30 14.31 0.22
N ARG A 107 1.18 13.00 0.12
CA ARG A 107 0.07 12.23 0.67
C ARG A 107 0.50 11.16 1.67
N PHE A 108 -0.43 10.75 2.52
CA PHE A 108 -0.27 9.62 3.42
C PHE A 108 -0.66 8.33 2.71
N SER A 109 0.19 7.30 2.78
CA SER A 109 -0.16 5.95 2.33
C SER A 109 -0.43 5.05 3.52
N TYR A 110 -1.63 4.46 3.57
CA TYR A 110 -2.02 3.56 4.65
C TYR A 110 -1.30 2.21 4.59
N SER A 111 -0.73 1.82 3.46
CA SER A 111 0.09 0.61 3.34
C SER A 111 1.27 0.62 4.32
N MET A 112 1.78 1.80 4.64
CA MET A 112 2.90 2.02 5.55
C MET A 112 2.63 1.60 6.99
N ILE A 113 1.38 1.69 7.44
CA ILE A 113 0.91 1.23 8.76
C ILE A 113 -0.04 0.05 8.66
N GLY A 114 -0.08 -0.57 7.47
CA GLY A 114 -1.01 -1.62 7.15
C GLY A 114 -0.95 -2.77 8.15
N GLY A 115 -2.13 -3.28 8.52
CA GLY A 115 -2.27 -4.35 9.48
C GLY A 115 -2.29 -3.92 10.94
N LEU A 116 -2.00 -2.64 11.28
CA LEU A 116 -1.96 -2.12 12.66
C LEU A 116 -3.29 -1.54 13.15
N ASN A 117 -4.42 -2.00 12.61
CA ASN A 117 -5.75 -1.43 12.83
C ASN A 117 -6.13 -1.30 14.31
N GLN A 118 -5.83 -2.32 15.13
CA GLN A 118 -6.18 -2.32 16.54
C GLN A 118 -5.43 -1.26 17.37
N ILE A 119 -4.27 -0.79 16.85
CA ILE A 119 -3.49 0.29 17.44
C ILE A 119 -3.92 1.65 16.89
N VAL A 120 -4.18 1.71 15.59
CA VAL A 120 -4.42 2.95 14.85
C VAL A 120 -5.84 3.47 15.03
N ASN A 121 -6.84 2.60 14.89
CA ASN A 121 -8.23 3.00 14.76
C ASN A 121 -8.86 3.56 16.03
N PRO A 122 -8.66 2.95 17.23
CA PRO A 122 -9.29 3.44 18.44
C PRO A 122 -8.80 4.82 18.87
N ASN A 123 -7.62 5.21 18.42
CA ASN A 123 -6.91 6.41 18.86
C ASN A 123 -6.74 7.44 17.75
N ARG A 124 -7.74 7.50 16.89
CA ARG A 124 -7.74 8.37 15.74
C ARG A 124 -8.71 9.52 15.90
N GLU A 125 -8.26 10.71 15.58
CA GLU A 125 -9.03 11.94 15.60
C GLU A 125 -8.87 12.66 14.27
N GLY A 126 -9.93 13.28 13.77
CA GLY A 126 -9.93 14.02 12.51
C GLY A 126 -10.47 15.43 12.69
N SER A 127 -9.98 16.35 11.87
CA SER A 127 -10.58 17.67 11.66
C SER A 127 -11.13 17.77 10.23
N SER A 128 -12.25 18.46 10.08
CA SER A 128 -12.86 18.70 8.78
C SER A 128 -11.99 19.62 7.91
N PRO A 129 -12.24 19.66 6.58
CA PRO A 129 -11.61 20.64 5.69
C PRO A 129 -11.79 22.07 6.21
N PHE A 130 -10.72 22.87 6.15
CA PHE A 130 -10.63 24.26 6.63
C PHE A 130 -10.75 24.43 8.16
N GLU A 131 -10.84 23.35 8.92
CA GLU A 131 -10.89 23.37 10.36
C GLU A 131 -9.48 23.40 10.96
N THR A 132 -9.31 24.10 12.09
CA THR A 132 -8.04 24.12 12.81
C THR A 132 -7.81 22.80 13.55
N THR A 133 -6.55 22.42 13.70
CA THR A 133 -6.13 21.25 14.46
C THR A 133 -5.22 21.63 15.62
N VAL A 134 -5.27 20.89 16.71
CA VAL A 134 -4.37 21.04 17.87
C VAL A 134 -3.10 20.18 17.76
N TYR A 135 -2.97 19.40 16.68
CA TYR A 135 -1.93 18.38 16.54
C TYR A 135 -0.77 18.83 15.65
N GLY A 136 -0.95 19.89 14.90
CA GLY A 136 0.05 20.40 13.97
C GLY A 136 -0.49 21.59 13.16
N LEU A 137 0.04 21.81 11.98
CA LEU A 137 -0.45 22.83 11.07
C LEU A 137 -1.79 22.41 10.45
N PRO A 138 -2.78 23.29 10.34
CA PRO A 138 -4.04 22.97 9.70
C PRO A 138 -3.84 22.72 8.21
N ALA A 139 -4.65 21.86 7.64
CA ALA A 139 -4.63 21.52 6.21
C ALA A 139 -5.97 21.87 5.55
N ILE A 140 -5.93 22.32 4.30
CA ILE A 140 -7.12 22.71 3.53
C ILE A 140 -8.11 21.52 3.39
N GLY A 141 -7.58 20.31 3.20
CA GLY A 141 -8.36 19.09 3.07
C GLY A 141 -8.77 18.45 4.41
N GLY A 142 -8.38 19.06 5.53
CA GLY A 142 -8.54 18.48 6.86
C GLY A 142 -7.31 17.76 7.36
N SER A 143 -7.33 17.35 8.62
CA SER A 143 -6.21 16.68 9.26
C SER A 143 -6.70 15.44 10.01
N THR A 144 -5.86 14.41 10.02
CA THR A 144 -6.05 13.21 10.83
C THR A 144 -4.89 13.09 11.81
N HIS A 145 -5.19 12.89 13.07
CA HIS A 145 -4.20 12.58 14.09
C HIS A 145 -4.39 11.15 14.60
N ILE A 146 -3.31 10.40 14.69
CA ILE A 146 -3.28 9.04 15.22
C ILE A 146 -2.37 9.03 16.45
N ASN A 147 -2.97 8.74 17.60
CA ASN A 147 -2.24 8.65 18.84
C ASN A 147 -1.69 7.23 19.04
N LEU A 148 -0.39 7.08 18.86
CA LEU A 148 0.31 5.80 18.98
C LEU A 148 0.95 5.58 20.36
N ARG A 149 0.70 6.45 21.36
CA ARG A 149 1.29 6.31 22.69
C ARG A 149 0.80 5.05 23.39
N PRO A 150 1.68 4.28 24.04
CA PRO A 150 1.31 3.05 24.76
C PRO A 150 0.25 3.23 25.83
N GLY A 151 0.26 4.36 26.53
CA GLY A 151 -0.73 4.66 27.57
C GLY A 151 -2.14 4.92 27.06
N ALA A 152 -2.28 5.22 25.76
CA ALA A 152 -3.56 5.39 25.08
C ALA A 152 -4.13 4.07 24.53
N GLN A 153 -3.31 3.01 24.47
CA GLN A 153 -3.73 1.74 23.89
C GLN A 153 -4.62 0.95 24.85
N ARG A 154 -5.54 0.17 24.29
CA ARG A 154 -6.43 -0.72 25.04
C ARG A 154 -5.62 -1.70 25.87
N GLN A 155 -5.98 -1.84 27.15
CA GLN A 155 -5.34 -2.81 28.05
C GLN A 155 -5.80 -4.24 27.75
N GLY A 156 -4.89 -5.18 27.96
CA GLY A 156 -5.16 -6.62 27.80
C GLY A 156 -4.57 -7.19 26.51
N HIS A 157 -5.03 -8.36 26.17
CA HIS A 157 -4.59 -9.13 25.01
C HIS A 157 -5.75 -9.31 24.05
N GLN A 158 -5.48 -9.17 22.77
CA GLN A 158 -6.47 -9.40 21.73
C GLN A 158 -5.85 -10.20 20.58
N VAL A 159 -6.56 -11.26 20.17
CA VAL A 159 -6.26 -12.03 18.97
C VAL A 159 -7.36 -11.77 17.95
N THR A 160 -6.97 -11.46 16.72
CA THR A 160 -7.91 -11.24 15.61
C THR A 160 -7.54 -12.18 14.46
N LEU A 161 -8.51 -12.96 14.02
CA LEU A 161 -8.42 -13.78 12.83
C LEU A 161 -9.49 -13.30 11.85
N SER A 162 -9.11 -13.04 10.63
CA SER A 162 -10.05 -12.60 9.60
C SER A 162 -9.73 -13.20 8.24
N ALA A 163 -10.74 -13.34 7.41
CA ALA A 163 -10.62 -13.74 6.03
C ALA A 163 -11.37 -12.73 5.15
N CYS A 164 -10.83 -12.46 3.97
CA CYS A 164 -11.48 -11.63 2.98
C CYS A 164 -11.18 -12.13 1.56
N ASN A 165 -11.95 -11.67 0.60
CA ASN A 165 -11.79 -12.04 -0.81
C ASN A 165 -11.20 -10.90 -1.65
N ARG A 166 -10.21 -10.21 -1.10
CA ARG A 166 -9.57 -9.07 -1.77
C ARG A 166 -8.08 -9.34 -2.03
N ASN A 167 -7.22 -8.35 -1.79
CA ASN A 167 -5.79 -8.47 -2.06
C ASN A 167 -5.14 -9.58 -1.22
N TYR A 168 -5.59 -9.73 0.04
CA TYR A 168 -5.20 -10.86 0.87
C TYR A 168 -6.43 -11.72 1.24
N VAL A 169 -6.19 -12.97 1.56
CA VAL A 169 -7.23 -13.96 1.89
C VAL A 169 -7.33 -14.19 3.40
N ALA A 170 -6.21 -14.16 4.09
CA ALA A 170 -6.14 -14.46 5.51
C ALA A 170 -5.33 -13.39 6.25
N ARG A 171 -5.78 -13.06 7.46
CA ARG A 171 -5.09 -12.20 8.41
C ARG A 171 -5.14 -12.81 9.79
N ALA A 172 -4.00 -12.80 10.47
CA ALA A 172 -3.87 -13.09 11.90
C ALA A 172 -3.18 -11.90 12.56
N ALA A 173 -3.74 -11.42 13.67
CA ALA A 173 -3.14 -10.32 14.41
C ALA A 173 -3.23 -10.59 15.92
N TYR A 174 -2.19 -10.17 16.63
CA TYR A 174 -2.13 -10.18 18.10
C TYR A 174 -1.68 -8.81 18.58
N ASN A 175 -2.43 -8.21 19.48
CA ASN A 175 -2.04 -6.98 20.14
C ASN A 175 -2.13 -7.10 21.66
N PHE A 176 -1.29 -6.33 22.32
CA PHE A 176 -1.14 -6.27 23.76
C PHE A 176 -0.97 -4.82 24.22
N GLY A 177 -1.62 -4.46 25.31
CA GLY A 177 -1.43 -3.22 26.02
C GLY A 177 -1.41 -3.46 27.54
N SER A 178 -0.40 -2.95 28.24
CA SER A 178 -0.32 -3.10 29.70
C SER A 178 -1.14 -2.05 30.46
N GLY A 179 -1.43 -0.89 29.82
CA GLY A 179 -1.79 0.31 30.56
C GLY A 179 -0.65 0.78 31.46
N PHE A 180 -0.87 1.86 32.21
CA PHE A 180 0.13 2.33 33.20
C PHE A 180 0.14 1.47 34.45
N ASN A 181 1.33 1.00 34.83
CA ASN A 181 1.54 0.34 36.10
C ASN A 181 1.78 1.35 37.25
N ALA A 182 1.86 0.88 38.49
CA ALA A 182 2.10 1.71 39.65
C ALA A 182 3.40 2.54 39.60
N LYS A 183 4.37 2.10 38.82
CA LYS A 183 5.62 2.82 38.58
C LYS A 183 5.54 3.79 37.40
N GLY A 184 4.37 4.00 36.80
CA GLY A 184 4.14 4.90 35.68
C GLY A 184 4.70 4.42 34.33
N TRP A 185 4.90 3.10 34.12
CA TRP A 185 5.27 2.51 32.86
C TRP A 185 4.06 1.95 32.14
N ALA A 186 3.98 2.18 30.83
CA ALA A 186 3.06 1.51 29.92
C ALA A 186 3.82 0.89 28.76
N PHE A 187 3.41 -0.32 28.36
CA PHE A 187 3.95 -1.07 27.23
C PHE A 187 2.81 -1.45 26.29
N SER A 188 3.08 -1.42 25.02
CA SER A 188 2.13 -1.95 24.02
C SER A 188 2.88 -2.56 22.85
N GLY A 189 2.26 -3.56 22.24
CA GLY A 189 2.84 -4.25 21.10
C GLY A 189 1.77 -4.88 20.22
N MET A 190 2.06 -4.97 18.93
CA MET A 190 1.21 -5.64 17.96
C MET A 190 2.05 -6.35 16.91
N LEU A 191 1.59 -7.53 16.52
CA LEU A 191 2.05 -8.25 15.32
C LEU A 191 0.84 -8.62 14.50
N ALA A 192 0.89 -8.41 13.20
CA ALA A 192 -0.15 -8.82 12.27
C ALA A 192 0.46 -9.40 11.01
N TYR A 193 -0.07 -10.52 10.53
CA TYR A 193 0.33 -11.15 9.28
C TYR A 193 -0.86 -11.25 8.34
N ARG A 194 -0.68 -10.74 7.12
CA ARG A 194 -1.67 -10.79 6.03
C ARG A 194 -1.09 -11.58 4.88
N TRP A 195 -1.86 -12.50 4.34
CA TRP A 195 -1.36 -13.41 3.34
C TRP A 195 -2.41 -13.77 2.28
N ALA A 196 -1.94 -13.87 1.03
CA ALA A 196 -2.62 -14.53 -0.06
C ALA A 196 -1.61 -15.15 -1.02
N LYS A 197 -1.77 -16.44 -1.33
CA LYS A 197 -1.05 -17.06 -2.44
C LYS A 197 -1.53 -16.48 -3.77
N GLU A 198 -2.82 -16.18 -3.86
CA GLU A 198 -3.48 -15.50 -4.95
C GLU A 198 -4.63 -14.67 -4.38
N GLY A 199 -4.71 -13.40 -4.78
CA GLY A 199 -5.81 -12.51 -4.42
C GLY A 199 -7.06 -12.76 -5.28
N TYR A 200 -8.05 -11.88 -5.19
CA TYR A 200 -9.26 -11.98 -6.02
C TYR A 200 -8.98 -11.73 -7.51
N ILE A 201 -7.90 -11.02 -7.83
CA ILE A 201 -7.38 -10.86 -9.20
C ILE A 201 -6.29 -11.89 -9.44
N GLU A 202 -6.43 -12.63 -10.52
CA GLU A 202 -5.50 -13.71 -10.88
C GLU A 202 -4.08 -13.19 -11.11
N GLY A 203 -3.09 -13.96 -10.66
CA GLY A 203 -1.66 -13.61 -10.76
C GLY A 203 -1.19 -12.58 -9.75
N THR A 204 -2.07 -12.09 -8.85
CA THR A 204 -1.66 -11.29 -7.70
C THR A 204 -1.35 -12.19 -6.51
N PHE A 205 -0.50 -11.72 -5.63
CA PHE A 205 -0.22 -12.35 -4.33
C PHE A 205 0.04 -11.27 -3.30
N TYR A 206 -0.04 -11.63 -2.02
CA TYR A 206 0.15 -10.68 -0.93
C TYR A 206 0.83 -11.34 0.26
N ASN A 207 1.87 -10.70 0.78
CA ASN A 207 2.62 -11.13 1.95
C ASN A 207 3.05 -9.90 2.74
N SER A 208 2.52 -9.73 3.96
CA SER A 208 2.82 -8.56 4.78
C SER A 208 2.86 -8.94 6.25
N LEU A 209 3.96 -8.60 6.91
CA LEU A 209 4.13 -8.69 8.35
C LEU A 209 4.15 -7.27 8.91
N SER A 210 3.21 -6.92 9.76
CA SER A 210 3.18 -5.60 10.41
C SER A 210 3.56 -5.75 11.88
N TYR A 211 4.36 -4.83 12.39
CA TYR A 211 4.75 -4.78 13.80
C TYR A 211 4.59 -3.37 14.36
N TYR A 212 4.26 -3.31 15.65
CA TYR A 212 4.28 -2.11 16.45
C TYR A 212 4.79 -2.47 17.84
N LEU A 213 5.69 -1.67 18.37
CA LEU A 213 6.22 -1.76 19.75
C LEU A 213 6.26 -0.36 20.34
N GLY A 214 5.80 -0.23 21.57
CA GLY A 214 5.80 1.05 22.27
C GLY A 214 6.10 0.90 23.76
N VAL A 215 6.80 1.89 24.28
CA VAL A 215 7.06 2.09 25.71
C VAL A 215 6.78 3.54 26.07
N GLU A 216 6.11 3.74 27.19
CA GLU A 216 5.83 5.07 27.75
C GLU A 216 6.12 5.11 29.22
N LYS A 217 6.65 6.23 29.69
CA LYS A 217 6.99 6.49 31.08
C LYS A 217 6.45 7.84 31.52
N LYS A 218 5.63 7.84 32.57
CA LYS A 218 5.29 9.05 33.33
C LYS A 218 6.46 9.42 34.25
N LEU A 219 6.91 10.66 34.13
CA LEU A 219 7.98 11.25 34.94
C LEU A 219 7.35 12.33 35.85
N GLY A 220 6.82 11.87 37.00
CA GLY A 220 5.96 12.67 37.85
C GLY A 220 4.58 12.89 37.23
N ASP A 221 3.89 13.95 37.70
CA ASP A 221 2.50 14.22 37.30
C ASP A 221 2.36 15.05 36.01
N ARG A 222 3.45 15.66 35.54
CA ARG A 222 3.41 16.65 34.46
C ARG A 222 4.13 16.22 33.18
N HIS A 223 4.96 15.20 33.24
CA HIS A 223 5.75 14.78 32.08
C HIS A 223 5.45 13.33 31.70
N SER A 224 5.36 13.08 30.42
CA SER A 224 5.34 11.73 29.85
C SER A 224 6.32 11.66 28.69
N LEU A 225 7.07 10.56 28.61
CA LEU A 225 7.99 10.27 27.51
C LEU A 225 7.59 8.94 26.91
N SER A 226 7.31 8.92 25.61
CA SER A 226 6.96 7.72 24.87
C SER A 226 7.90 7.51 23.68
N LEU A 227 8.28 6.26 23.47
CA LEU A 227 9.00 5.80 22.29
C LEU A 227 8.18 4.71 21.63
N VAL A 228 7.89 4.89 20.34
CA VAL A 228 7.17 3.91 19.54
C VAL A 228 7.97 3.60 18.26
N THR A 229 7.94 2.35 17.84
CA THR A 229 8.48 1.91 16.56
C THR A 229 7.49 0.98 15.87
N PHE A 230 7.38 1.12 14.57
CA PHE A 230 6.48 0.29 13.76
C PHE A 230 6.96 0.20 12.32
N GLY A 231 6.39 -0.76 11.59
CA GLY A 231 6.63 -0.96 10.18
C GLY A 231 5.83 -2.14 9.65
N ALA A 232 5.70 -2.20 8.33
CA ALA A 232 4.93 -3.24 7.66
C ALA A 232 5.65 -3.72 6.39
N PRO A 233 6.75 -4.53 6.50
CA PRO A 233 7.35 -5.12 5.32
C PRO A 233 6.30 -5.89 4.52
N THR A 234 6.12 -5.47 3.28
CA THR A 234 5.09 -5.99 2.38
C THR A 234 5.71 -6.37 1.03
N GLU A 235 5.33 -7.53 0.51
CA GLU A 235 5.62 -7.95 -0.86
C GLU A 235 4.32 -8.37 -1.52
N ARG A 236 4.06 -7.82 -2.72
CA ARG A 236 2.81 -8.10 -3.44
C ARG A 236 2.98 -8.07 -4.95
N GLY A 237 2.22 -8.93 -5.64
CA GLY A 237 2.07 -8.86 -7.09
C GLY A 237 0.96 -7.88 -7.46
N GLN A 238 1.24 -6.95 -8.36
CA GLN A 238 0.28 -5.93 -8.78
C GLN A 238 -0.64 -6.41 -9.90
N GLN A 239 -1.84 -5.87 -9.88
CA GLN A 239 -2.75 -5.85 -11.03
C GLN A 239 -2.53 -4.58 -11.85
N ALA A 240 -3.00 -4.59 -13.10
CA ALA A 240 -3.14 -3.39 -13.92
C ALA A 240 -4.51 -3.39 -14.59
N ALA A 241 -5.05 -2.20 -14.81
CA ALA A 241 -6.16 -2.02 -15.73
C ALA A 241 -5.70 -2.32 -17.16
N SER A 242 -6.62 -2.76 -18.00
CA SER A 242 -6.41 -2.99 -19.41
C SER A 242 -7.53 -2.31 -20.22
N THR A 243 -7.55 -2.53 -21.53
CA THR A 243 -8.59 -1.98 -22.40
C THR A 243 -9.89 -2.77 -22.29
N GLU A 244 -11.01 -2.15 -22.68
CA GLU A 244 -12.30 -2.84 -22.74
C GLU A 244 -12.27 -4.04 -23.67
N GLU A 245 -11.54 -3.95 -24.78
CA GLU A 245 -11.33 -5.06 -25.71
C GLU A 245 -10.65 -6.26 -25.02
N ALA A 246 -9.63 -6.00 -24.18
CA ALA A 246 -8.98 -7.06 -23.42
C ALA A 246 -9.95 -7.75 -22.44
N TYR A 247 -10.80 -6.99 -21.78
CA TYR A 247 -11.83 -7.54 -20.87
C TYR A 247 -12.86 -8.37 -21.63
N TRP A 248 -13.29 -7.88 -22.80
CA TRP A 248 -14.21 -8.61 -23.70
C TRP A 248 -13.60 -9.92 -24.19
N LEU A 249 -12.37 -9.89 -24.71
CA LEU A 249 -11.65 -11.09 -25.18
C LEU A 249 -11.37 -12.10 -24.07
N ALA A 250 -11.08 -11.61 -22.87
CA ALA A 250 -10.87 -12.45 -21.70
C ALA A 250 -12.18 -12.96 -21.10
N ASN A 251 -13.34 -12.42 -21.51
CA ASN A 251 -14.64 -12.61 -20.91
C ASN A 251 -14.61 -12.39 -19.37
N SER A 252 -13.88 -11.35 -18.93
CA SER A 252 -13.71 -11.08 -17.52
C SER A 252 -13.14 -9.69 -17.27
N HIS A 253 -13.81 -8.87 -16.44
CA HIS A 253 -13.28 -7.60 -15.93
C HIS A 253 -12.19 -7.77 -14.86
N TYR A 254 -11.87 -9.02 -14.48
CA TYR A 254 -10.75 -9.35 -13.59
C TYR A 254 -9.48 -9.74 -14.34
N TYR A 255 -9.43 -9.49 -15.66
CA TYR A 255 -8.22 -9.72 -16.44
C TYR A 255 -7.07 -8.87 -15.92
N ASN A 256 -5.88 -9.51 -15.79
CA ASN A 256 -4.66 -8.84 -15.34
C ASN A 256 -3.51 -9.19 -16.31
N PRO A 257 -2.96 -8.20 -17.03
CA PRO A 257 -1.87 -8.44 -18.01
C PRO A 257 -0.50 -8.64 -17.36
N ASN A 258 -0.36 -8.38 -16.04
CA ASN A 258 0.94 -8.34 -15.39
C ASN A 258 1.56 -9.71 -15.08
N TRP A 259 0.90 -10.80 -15.35
CA TRP A 259 1.39 -12.13 -15.01
C TRP A 259 1.41 -13.08 -16.19
N GLY A 260 2.09 -14.20 -16.04
CA GLY A 260 2.11 -15.29 -17.00
C GLY A 260 2.70 -16.55 -16.38
N TYR A 261 2.84 -17.61 -17.17
CA TYR A 261 3.43 -18.85 -16.73
C TYR A 261 4.93 -18.89 -17.04
N GLN A 262 5.71 -19.30 -16.06
CA GLN A 262 7.11 -19.68 -16.19
C GLN A 262 7.28 -21.09 -15.63
N ASP A 263 7.73 -22.04 -16.45
CA ASP A 263 7.84 -23.45 -16.06
C ASP A 263 6.56 -23.96 -15.36
N GLY A 264 5.39 -23.61 -15.90
CA GLY A 264 4.08 -23.98 -15.35
C GLY A 264 3.65 -23.26 -14.07
N LYS A 265 4.47 -22.33 -13.53
CA LYS A 265 4.16 -21.54 -12.33
C LYS A 265 3.77 -20.11 -12.70
N LYS A 266 2.78 -19.54 -11.99
CA LYS A 266 2.41 -18.15 -12.16
C LYS A 266 3.53 -17.22 -11.67
N ARG A 267 3.93 -16.27 -12.52
CA ARG A 267 4.90 -15.23 -12.21
C ARG A 267 4.32 -13.87 -12.58
N ASN A 268 4.35 -12.93 -11.64
CA ASN A 268 3.94 -11.55 -11.88
C ASN A 268 5.16 -10.70 -12.28
N SER A 269 5.00 -9.84 -13.28
CA SER A 269 6.05 -8.94 -13.76
C SER A 269 6.20 -7.68 -12.91
N ARG A 270 5.14 -7.30 -12.19
CA ARG A 270 5.10 -6.14 -11.30
C ARG A 270 4.98 -6.57 -9.86
N VAL A 271 6.11 -6.73 -9.20
CA VAL A 271 6.20 -7.07 -7.78
C VAL A 271 6.66 -5.84 -7.01
N VAL A 272 5.81 -5.36 -6.11
CA VAL A 272 6.12 -4.27 -5.18
C VAL A 272 6.68 -4.85 -3.90
N ARG A 273 7.77 -4.25 -3.41
CA ARG A 273 8.28 -4.41 -2.05
C ARG A 273 8.27 -3.05 -1.38
N ASP A 274 7.67 -3.01 -0.22
CA ASP A 274 7.51 -1.80 0.57
C ASP A 274 7.83 -2.10 2.03
N PHE A 275 8.72 -1.32 2.62
CA PHE A 275 9.02 -1.40 4.04
C PHE A 275 9.47 -0.03 4.55
N GLU A 276 8.77 0.46 5.57
CA GLU A 276 8.97 1.80 6.10
C GLU A 276 9.10 1.77 7.63
N PRO A 277 10.24 1.26 8.16
CA PRO A 277 10.51 1.31 9.59
C PRO A 277 10.53 2.75 10.09
N THR A 278 9.76 3.00 11.13
CA THR A 278 9.58 4.31 11.74
C THR A 278 9.80 4.22 13.23
N ALA A 279 10.48 5.22 13.80
CA ALA A 279 10.60 5.41 15.23
C ALA A 279 10.21 6.85 15.59
N ILE A 280 9.38 7.01 16.64
CA ILE A 280 8.91 8.31 17.11
C ILE A 280 9.14 8.38 18.63
N LEU A 281 9.88 9.39 19.07
CA LEU A 281 10.03 9.78 20.47
C LEU A 281 9.12 10.98 20.72
N THR A 282 8.26 10.91 21.71
CA THR A 282 7.33 11.98 22.07
C THR A 282 7.49 12.34 23.54
N TRP A 283 7.66 13.62 23.81
CA TRP A 283 7.63 14.19 25.13
C TRP A 283 6.40 15.09 25.29
N ASP A 284 5.53 14.73 26.23
CA ASP A 284 4.38 15.53 26.63
C ASP A 284 4.69 16.22 27.96
N PHE A 285 4.42 17.51 28.03
CA PHE A 285 4.59 18.33 29.22
C PHE A 285 3.30 19.11 29.52
N ASP A 286 2.62 18.73 30.59
CA ASP A 286 1.47 19.45 31.12
C ASP A 286 1.97 20.61 32.02
N ILE A 287 2.18 21.78 31.41
CA ILE A 287 2.69 22.99 32.10
C ILE A 287 1.74 23.37 33.22
N ASN A 288 0.44 23.31 32.95
CA ASN A 288 -0.66 23.44 33.90
C ASN A 288 -1.91 22.80 33.28
N GLU A 289 -3.03 22.78 34.04
CA GLU A 289 -4.31 22.17 33.60
C GLU A 289 -4.85 22.69 32.26
N LYS A 290 -4.45 23.88 31.86
CA LYS A 290 -4.92 24.57 30.63
C LYS A 290 -3.86 24.64 29.53
N THR A 291 -2.62 24.24 29.81
CA THR A 291 -1.51 24.45 28.88
C THR A 291 -0.67 23.18 28.78
N LYS A 292 -0.60 22.64 27.57
CA LYS A 292 0.17 21.43 27.24
C LYS A 292 1.17 21.72 26.11
N LEU A 293 2.41 21.28 26.28
CA LEU A 293 3.43 21.23 25.26
C LEU A 293 3.63 19.77 24.84
N THR A 294 3.58 19.51 23.55
CA THR A 294 3.93 18.22 22.96
C THR A 294 5.09 18.41 21.99
N THR A 295 6.20 17.71 22.25
CA THR A 295 7.37 17.74 21.38
C THR A 295 7.65 16.31 20.92
N SER A 296 7.76 16.12 19.61
CA SER A 296 7.98 14.81 18.99
C SER A 296 9.13 14.88 18.00
N ALA A 297 10.01 13.88 18.06
CA ALA A 297 11.08 13.66 17.10
C ALA A 297 10.90 12.30 16.46
N GLY A 298 11.00 12.21 15.12
CA GLY A 298 10.80 10.97 14.39
C GLY A 298 11.82 10.77 13.30
N VAL A 299 12.14 9.52 13.05
CA VAL A 299 12.93 9.09 11.92
C VAL A 299 12.21 7.98 11.18
N ARG A 300 12.23 8.05 9.86
CA ARG A 300 11.59 7.11 8.95
C ARG A 300 12.52 6.81 7.78
N TYR A 301 12.69 5.54 7.48
CA TYR A 301 13.41 5.12 6.29
C TYR A 301 12.47 4.31 5.40
N SER A 302 12.01 4.90 4.31
CA SER A 302 11.14 4.25 3.34
C SER A 302 11.99 3.52 2.31
N MET A 303 11.74 2.23 2.14
CA MET A 303 12.33 1.37 1.11
C MET A 303 11.21 0.89 0.21
N TYR A 304 10.96 1.63 -0.87
CA TYR A 304 9.95 1.26 -1.86
C TYR A 304 10.59 0.80 -3.14
N SER A 305 10.18 -0.34 -3.66
CA SER A 305 10.61 -0.78 -4.98
C SER A 305 9.53 -1.52 -5.74
N SER A 306 9.55 -1.40 -7.06
CA SER A 306 8.68 -2.15 -7.95
C SER A 306 9.44 -2.72 -9.13
N THR A 307 9.11 -3.96 -9.54
CA THR A 307 9.67 -4.53 -10.76
C THR A 307 8.90 -4.05 -11.98
N ALA A 308 9.59 -4.00 -13.12
CA ALA A 308 9.00 -3.71 -14.42
C ALA A 308 9.69 -4.57 -15.49
N LEU A 309 8.90 -5.09 -16.43
CA LEU A 309 9.42 -5.78 -17.59
C LEU A 309 9.94 -4.75 -18.60
N GLY A 310 11.16 -4.93 -19.07
CA GLY A 310 11.82 -4.09 -20.05
C GLY A 310 12.28 -4.89 -21.26
N TRP A 311 12.53 -4.18 -22.35
CA TRP A 311 13.08 -4.77 -23.58
C TRP A 311 13.91 -3.75 -24.34
N ASN A 312 14.91 -4.24 -25.10
CA ASN A 312 15.88 -3.46 -25.84
C ASN A 312 15.75 -3.67 -27.35
N GLY A 313 16.24 -2.70 -28.10
CA GLY A 313 16.33 -2.77 -29.55
C GLY A 313 14.98 -2.88 -30.24
N ASN A 314 14.95 -3.70 -31.29
CA ASN A 314 13.74 -3.98 -32.09
C ASN A 314 12.96 -5.20 -31.55
N ALA A 315 13.19 -5.58 -30.28
CA ALA A 315 12.42 -6.64 -29.66
C ALA A 315 10.93 -6.27 -29.60
N ALA A 316 10.09 -7.24 -29.90
CA ALA A 316 8.64 -7.06 -29.78
C ALA A 316 8.24 -6.73 -28.37
N ASP A 317 7.22 -5.88 -28.18
CA ASP A 317 6.66 -5.58 -26.86
C ASP A 317 6.16 -6.87 -26.21
N PRO A 318 6.69 -7.26 -25.03
CA PRO A 318 6.33 -8.50 -24.38
C PRO A 318 5.00 -8.45 -23.61
N ARG A 319 4.36 -7.28 -23.54
CA ARG A 319 3.08 -7.13 -22.84
C ARG A 319 1.96 -7.76 -23.65
N PRO A 320 1.13 -8.61 -23.05
CA PRO A 320 0.04 -9.26 -23.77
C PRO A 320 -0.99 -8.25 -24.28
N ASP A 321 -1.25 -7.19 -23.51
CA ASP A 321 -2.21 -6.12 -23.81
C ASP A 321 -1.61 -4.96 -24.62
N TYR A 322 -0.50 -5.19 -25.30
CA TYR A 322 0.00 -4.23 -26.31
C TYR A 322 -0.97 -4.16 -27.49
N TYR A 323 -1.34 -2.95 -27.92
CA TYR A 323 -2.43 -2.73 -28.87
C TYR A 323 -2.31 -3.55 -30.17
N LYS A 324 -1.10 -3.82 -30.67
CA LYS A 324 -0.86 -4.63 -31.88
C LYS A 324 -1.24 -6.12 -31.71
N ASN A 325 -1.43 -6.58 -30.48
CA ASN A 325 -1.83 -7.95 -30.20
C ASN A 325 -3.36 -8.13 -30.23
N PHE A 326 -4.12 -7.04 -30.34
CA PHE A 326 -5.58 -7.10 -30.36
C PHE A 326 -6.13 -7.25 -31.78
N PRO A 327 -7.28 -7.93 -31.95
CA PRO A 327 -7.98 -8.02 -33.21
C PRO A 327 -8.28 -6.63 -33.82
N SER A 328 -8.60 -5.63 -33.00
CA SER A 328 -8.87 -4.26 -33.46
C SER A 328 -7.68 -3.61 -34.19
N SER A 329 -6.44 -4.06 -33.92
CA SER A 329 -5.26 -3.53 -34.60
C SER A 329 -5.26 -3.76 -36.11
N VAL A 330 -6.00 -4.77 -36.57
CA VAL A 330 -6.16 -5.08 -37.98
C VAL A 330 -6.89 -3.96 -38.73
N PHE A 331 -7.81 -3.25 -38.07
CA PHE A 331 -8.52 -2.11 -38.66
C PHE A 331 -7.58 -0.95 -38.98
N ASN A 332 -6.59 -0.68 -38.15
CA ASN A 332 -5.59 0.36 -38.44
C ASN A 332 -4.77 -0.01 -39.69
N VAL A 333 -4.37 -1.29 -39.80
CA VAL A 333 -3.64 -1.77 -40.99
C VAL A 333 -4.51 -1.70 -42.24
N TYR A 334 -5.78 -2.00 -42.13
CA TYR A 334 -6.75 -1.89 -43.21
C TYR A 334 -6.89 -0.42 -43.65
N ASP A 335 -7.08 0.51 -42.72
CA ASP A 335 -7.23 1.93 -43.00
C ASP A 335 -5.97 2.54 -43.67
N GLU A 336 -4.79 2.16 -43.19
CA GLU A 336 -3.51 2.57 -43.79
C GLU A 336 -3.33 2.06 -45.23
N ASN A 337 -3.98 0.97 -45.59
CA ASN A 337 -3.84 0.31 -46.90
C ASN A 337 -5.08 0.44 -47.78
N LEU A 338 -6.06 1.26 -47.46
CA LEU A 338 -7.28 1.46 -48.24
C LEU A 338 -7.02 1.82 -49.72
N ASN A 339 -5.93 2.54 -49.99
CA ASN A 339 -5.54 2.96 -51.33
C ASN A 339 -4.34 2.15 -51.91
N ASN A 340 -3.93 1.09 -51.21
CA ASN A 340 -2.83 0.26 -51.66
C ASN A 340 -3.34 -0.82 -52.62
N GLU A 341 -2.94 -0.77 -53.91
CA GLU A 341 -3.39 -1.69 -54.95
C GLU A 341 -3.19 -3.18 -54.59
N ALA A 342 -2.14 -3.50 -53.82
CA ALA A 342 -1.87 -4.87 -53.37
C ALA A 342 -2.96 -5.45 -52.45
N TYR A 343 -3.75 -4.59 -51.81
CA TYR A 343 -4.80 -4.98 -50.87
C TYR A 343 -6.20 -4.61 -51.32
N LEU A 344 -6.34 -3.88 -52.43
CA LEU A 344 -7.65 -3.49 -52.98
C LEU A 344 -8.51 -4.74 -53.26
N GLY A 345 -9.67 -4.78 -52.63
CA GLY A 345 -10.62 -5.88 -52.78
C GLY A 345 -10.31 -7.13 -51.94
N ASN A 346 -9.24 -7.14 -51.17
CA ASN A 346 -8.85 -8.30 -50.33
C ASN A 346 -9.32 -8.19 -48.89
N ASN A 347 -10.61 -7.90 -48.66
CA ASN A 347 -11.20 -7.84 -47.33
C ASN A 347 -11.07 -9.18 -46.60
N ARG A 348 -10.97 -10.30 -47.29
CA ARG A 348 -10.79 -11.64 -46.75
C ARG A 348 -9.49 -11.77 -45.96
N TYR A 349 -8.39 -11.20 -46.47
CA TYR A 349 -7.10 -11.19 -45.80
C TYR A 349 -7.19 -10.55 -44.40
N PHE A 350 -7.83 -9.37 -44.29
CA PHE A 350 -7.96 -8.68 -43.05
C PHE A 350 -8.90 -9.41 -42.06
N LEU A 351 -9.96 -10.03 -42.58
CA LEU A 351 -10.84 -10.85 -41.76
C LEU A 351 -10.13 -12.08 -41.21
N ASP A 352 -9.35 -12.77 -42.02
CA ASP A 352 -8.57 -13.96 -41.59
C ASP A 352 -7.50 -13.56 -40.52
N GLN A 353 -6.90 -12.38 -40.64
CA GLN A 353 -5.98 -11.84 -39.62
C GLN A 353 -6.72 -11.52 -38.32
N TRP A 354 -7.88 -10.90 -38.39
CA TRP A 354 -8.72 -10.60 -37.25
C TRP A 354 -9.14 -11.88 -36.54
N GLU A 355 -9.64 -12.86 -37.27
CA GLU A 355 -10.04 -14.17 -36.72
C GLU A 355 -8.85 -14.90 -36.09
N THR A 356 -7.66 -14.81 -36.67
CA THR A 356 -6.44 -15.41 -36.14
C THR A 356 -6.10 -14.80 -34.76
N LEU A 357 -6.10 -13.47 -34.63
CA LEU A 357 -5.83 -12.80 -33.36
C LEU A 357 -6.94 -13.06 -32.32
N TYR A 358 -8.21 -13.04 -32.76
CA TYR A 358 -9.35 -13.35 -31.89
C TYR A 358 -9.24 -14.78 -31.32
N ASN A 359 -9.00 -15.75 -32.20
CA ASN A 359 -8.85 -17.16 -31.79
C ASN A 359 -7.63 -17.37 -30.91
N TYR A 360 -6.52 -16.68 -31.17
CA TYR A 360 -5.33 -16.71 -30.31
C TYR A 360 -5.66 -16.27 -28.89
N TRP A 361 -6.35 -15.12 -28.72
CA TRP A 361 -6.73 -14.57 -27.43
C TRP A 361 -7.75 -15.41 -26.67
N THR A 362 -8.71 -16.00 -27.40
CA THR A 362 -9.86 -16.67 -26.77
C THR A 362 -9.64 -18.17 -26.55
N SER A 363 -8.76 -18.82 -27.32
CA SER A 363 -8.56 -20.27 -27.27
C SER A 363 -7.90 -20.77 -25.97
N ASP A 364 -6.91 -20.05 -25.47
CA ASP A 364 -6.22 -20.41 -24.22
C ASP A 364 -5.91 -19.18 -23.38
N LYS A 365 -6.10 -19.30 -22.07
CA LYS A 365 -5.73 -18.27 -21.11
C LYS A 365 -4.24 -17.92 -21.20
N ALA A 366 -3.36 -18.89 -21.38
CA ALA A 366 -1.93 -18.67 -21.48
C ALA A 366 -1.55 -17.71 -22.61
N ASN A 367 -2.29 -17.72 -23.72
CA ASN A 367 -2.01 -16.87 -24.88
C ASN A 367 -2.16 -15.37 -24.59
N ARG A 368 -3.07 -15.01 -23.66
CA ARG A 368 -3.32 -13.63 -23.25
C ARG A 368 -2.54 -13.20 -22.01
N GLN A 369 -1.51 -13.95 -21.65
CA GLN A 369 -0.63 -13.65 -20.53
C GLN A 369 0.82 -13.49 -20.98
N ILE A 370 1.70 -13.00 -20.10
CA ILE A 370 3.12 -12.84 -20.40
C ILE A 370 3.73 -14.21 -20.68
N GLN A 371 4.37 -14.34 -21.83
CA GLN A 371 5.00 -15.58 -22.29
C GLN A 371 6.43 -15.70 -21.75
N TRP A 372 6.60 -15.87 -20.41
CA TRP A 372 7.90 -15.88 -19.76
C TRP A 372 8.89 -16.86 -20.40
N ASP A 373 8.47 -18.10 -20.65
CA ASP A 373 9.34 -19.12 -21.24
C ASP A 373 9.86 -18.72 -22.61
N ARG A 374 9.04 -18.02 -23.41
CA ARG A 374 9.45 -17.44 -24.69
C ARG A 374 10.49 -16.34 -24.52
N LEU A 375 10.36 -15.46 -23.51
CA LEU A 375 11.34 -14.41 -23.25
C LEU A 375 12.71 -15.01 -22.88
N TYR A 376 12.72 -16.04 -22.04
CA TYR A 376 13.91 -16.80 -21.71
C TYR A 376 14.52 -17.49 -22.96
N PHE A 377 13.70 -18.11 -23.77
CA PHE A 377 14.15 -18.77 -25.00
C PHE A 377 14.81 -17.77 -25.95
N VAL A 378 14.20 -16.61 -26.19
CA VAL A 378 14.74 -15.56 -27.07
C VAL A 378 16.09 -15.07 -26.56
N ASN A 379 16.24 -14.77 -25.29
CA ASN A 379 17.50 -14.33 -24.70
C ASN A 379 18.60 -15.40 -24.82
N ARG A 380 18.28 -16.67 -24.55
CA ARG A 380 19.23 -17.77 -24.73
C ARG A 380 19.68 -17.95 -26.19
N ALA A 381 18.75 -17.77 -27.15
CA ALA A 381 19.08 -17.78 -28.56
C ALA A 381 20.02 -16.61 -28.94
N GLN A 382 19.79 -15.43 -28.39
CA GLN A 382 20.69 -14.27 -28.55
C GLN A 382 22.10 -14.56 -27.98
N ASN A 383 22.17 -15.14 -26.78
CA ASN A 383 23.48 -15.51 -26.18
C ASN A 383 24.27 -16.46 -27.10
N ALA A 384 23.60 -17.46 -27.70
CA ALA A 384 24.24 -18.42 -28.60
C ALA A 384 24.81 -17.76 -29.87
N MET A 385 24.26 -16.62 -30.28
CA MET A 385 24.72 -15.83 -31.42
C MET A 385 25.70 -14.70 -31.04
N GLY A 386 26.08 -14.61 -29.74
CA GLY A 386 26.87 -13.49 -29.23
C GLY A 386 26.11 -12.16 -29.18
N GLY A 387 24.78 -12.20 -29.27
CA GLY A 387 23.91 -11.03 -29.26
C GLY A 387 23.64 -10.48 -27.87
N GLU A 388 22.86 -9.41 -27.84
CA GLU A 388 22.48 -8.69 -26.63
C GLU A 388 21.24 -9.30 -25.96
N THR A 389 21.10 -9.09 -24.65
CA THR A 389 19.87 -9.38 -23.89
C THR A 389 18.74 -8.49 -24.39
N LEU A 390 17.69 -9.09 -24.92
CA LEU A 390 16.56 -8.35 -25.48
C LEU A 390 15.49 -8.06 -24.42
N TYR A 391 15.22 -9.02 -23.53
CA TYR A 391 14.20 -8.91 -22.49
C TYR A 391 14.84 -8.99 -21.11
N TYR A 392 14.38 -8.17 -20.18
CA TYR A 392 14.90 -8.13 -18.81
C TYR A 392 13.81 -7.65 -17.85
N GLN A 393 14.03 -7.86 -16.58
CA GLN A 393 13.20 -7.29 -15.52
C GLN A 393 14.06 -6.35 -14.68
N GLU A 394 13.71 -5.08 -14.65
CA GLU A 394 14.33 -4.08 -13.79
C GLU A 394 13.55 -3.95 -12.48
N ARG A 395 14.22 -3.46 -11.42
CA ARG A 395 13.61 -3.03 -10.18
C ARG A 395 13.89 -1.54 -10.00
N ARG A 396 12.85 -0.76 -9.92
CA ARG A 396 12.89 0.68 -9.67
C ARG A 396 12.76 0.91 -8.18
N HIS A 397 13.70 1.65 -7.63
CA HIS A 397 13.75 2.01 -6.22
C HIS A 397 13.39 3.48 -6.03
N ASN A 398 12.62 3.75 -4.99
CA ASN A 398 12.24 5.08 -4.55
C ASN A 398 12.34 5.12 -3.02
N ASP A 399 13.57 5.18 -2.54
CA ASP A 399 13.87 5.13 -1.12
C ASP A 399 13.94 6.56 -0.56
N GLN A 400 13.52 6.73 0.71
CA GLN A 400 13.51 8.04 1.36
C GLN A 400 13.97 7.92 2.81
N LEU A 401 14.87 8.80 3.22
CA LEU A 401 15.19 9.02 4.63
C LEU A 401 14.55 10.31 5.08
N MET A 402 13.71 10.26 6.10
CA MET A 402 13.03 11.42 6.65
C MET A 402 13.35 11.56 8.14
N ALA A 403 13.67 12.80 8.55
CA ALA A 403 13.80 13.19 9.94
C ALA A 403 12.85 14.36 10.22
N ASN A 404 12.08 14.25 11.29
CA ASN A 404 11.04 15.20 11.64
C ASN A 404 11.20 15.63 13.10
N LEU A 405 10.98 16.91 13.36
CA LEU A 405 10.87 17.47 14.70
C LEU A 405 9.64 18.37 14.72
N SER A 406 8.76 18.15 15.68
CA SER A 406 7.55 18.95 15.88
C SER A 406 7.42 19.34 17.34
N SER A 407 7.03 20.57 17.60
CA SER A 407 6.72 21.03 18.96
C SER A 407 5.47 21.90 18.91
N THR A 408 4.43 21.53 19.63
CA THR A 408 3.14 22.22 19.63
C THR A 408 2.71 22.56 21.05
N LEU A 409 2.48 23.85 21.28
CA LEU A 409 1.93 24.39 22.54
C LEU A 409 0.44 24.62 22.36
N ASN A 410 -0.36 23.94 23.15
CA ASN A 410 -1.81 24.10 23.18
C ASN A 410 -2.25 24.76 24.49
N ARG A 411 -3.06 25.81 24.42
CA ARG A 411 -3.61 26.48 25.60
C ARG A 411 -5.09 26.73 25.45
N THR A 412 -5.86 26.28 26.46
CA THR A 412 -7.27 26.61 26.63
C THR A 412 -7.38 27.83 27.55
N ILE A 413 -7.91 28.96 27.06
CA ILE A 413 -8.14 30.16 27.87
C ILE A 413 -9.45 29.99 28.65
N ASP A 414 -10.52 29.68 27.92
CA ASP A 414 -11.86 29.41 28.43
C ASP A 414 -12.62 28.42 27.52
N ASN A 415 -13.89 28.19 27.79
CA ASN A 415 -14.69 27.22 27.04
C ASN A 415 -14.81 27.54 25.52
N ASN A 416 -14.61 28.80 25.15
CA ASN A 416 -14.83 29.28 23.79
C ASN A 416 -13.52 29.64 23.06
N ARG A 417 -12.41 29.78 23.81
CA ARG A 417 -11.15 30.26 23.24
C ARG A 417 -10.00 29.30 23.54
N LYS A 418 -9.45 28.75 22.49
CA LYS A 418 -8.24 27.92 22.50
C LYS A 418 -7.27 28.46 21.47
N TYR A 419 -5.98 28.38 21.75
CA TYR A 419 -4.96 28.62 20.74
C TYR A 419 -3.89 27.55 20.75
N SER A 420 -3.34 27.31 19.57
CA SER A 420 -2.25 26.38 19.35
C SER A 420 -1.14 27.11 18.60
N VAL A 421 0.09 26.94 19.07
CA VAL A 421 1.29 27.46 18.40
C VAL A 421 2.23 26.29 18.20
N GLY A 422 2.69 26.08 16.96
CA GLY A 422 3.56 24.97 16.62
C GLY A 422 4.75 25.36 15.79
N LEU A 423 5.85 24.62 15.97
CA LEU A 423 7.02 24.64 15.11
C LEU A 423 7.21 23.23 14.56
N GLN A 424 7.48 23.14 13.25
CA GLN A 424 7.73 21.89 12.58
C GLN A 424 8.95 22.01 11.69
N PHE A 425 9.85 21.05 11.82
CA PHE A 425 11.02 20.90 10.96
C PHE A 425 11.00 19.51 10.33
N ASN A 426 11.14 19.46 9.00
CA ASN A 426 11.21 18.24 8.23
C ASN A 426 12.45 18.26 7.34
N SER A 427 13.21 17.18 7.33
CA SER A 427 14.31 16.95 6.41
C SER A 427 14.10 15.65 5.68
N THR A 428 14.14 15.67 4.36
CA THR A 428 13.94 14.50 3.52
C THR A 428 15.07 14.37 2.52
N LYS A 429 15.58 13.14 2.36
CA LYS A 429 16.51 12.75 1.32
C LYS A 429 15.89 11.62 0.50
N GLY A 430 15.53 11.90 -0.75
CA GLY A 430 15.08 10.91 -1.73
C GLY A 430 16.28 10.25 -2.44
N MET A 431 16.14 8.97 -2.75
CA MET A 431 17.12 8.17 -3.47
C MET A 431 16.39 7.35 -4.53
N HIS A 432 16.57 7.74 -5.80
CA HIS A 432 15.91 7.11 -6.95
C HIS A 432 16.96 6.41 -7.79
N TYR A 433 16.81 5.10 -7.94
CA TYR A 433 17.74 4.30 -8.74
C TYR A 433 17.07 3.05 -9.26
N LYS A 434 17.73 2.38 -10.19
CA LYS A 434 17.30 1.10 -10.75
C LYS A 434 18.34 0.04 -10.50
N THR A 435 17.89 -1.18 -10.32
CA THR A 435 18.72 -2.37 -10.28
C THR A 435 18.18 -3.41 -11.26
N MET A 436 19.05 -4.26 -11.78
CA MET A 436 18.63 -5.41 -12.57
C MET A 436 18.03 -6.46 -11.63
N ALA A 437 16.77 -6.83 -11.85
CA ALA A 437 16.10 -7.87 -11.08
C ALA A 437 16.30 -9.26 -11.69
N ASP A 438 16.22 -9.37 -13.03
CA ASP A 438 16.39 -10.64 -13.73
C ASP A 438 16.73 -10.35 -15.22
N LEU A 439 17.78 -10.99 -15.74
CA LEU A 439 18.15 -10.90 -17.14
C LEU A 439 17.38 -11.89 -18.03
N LEU A 440 16.43 -12.64 -17.46
CA LEU A 440 15.63 -13.65 -18.17
C LEU A 440 16.47 -14.60 -19.01
N GLY A 441 17.59 -15.07 -18.43
CA GLY A 441 18.54 -15.96 -19.09
C GLY A 441 19.51 -15.28 -20.05
N GLY A 442 19.51 -13.94 -20.15
CA GLY A 442 20.49 -13.16 -20.90
C GLY A 442 21.82 -13.05 -20.17
N VAL A 443 22.91 -12.79 -20.89
CA VAL A 443 24.27 -12.62 -20.32
C VAL A 443 24.89 -11.27 -20.68
N ASN A 444 24.58 -10.71 -21.84
CA ASN A 444 25.12 -9.44 -22.33
C ASN A 444 24.04 -8.37 -22.28
N TYR A 445 24.01 -7.57 -21.21
CA TYR A 445 23.08 -6.45 -21.10
C TYR A 445 23.81 -5.12 -21.26
N TYR A 446 23.24 -4.25 -22.09
CA TYR A 446 23.69 -2.88 -22.28
C TYR A 446 22.54 -1.93 -21.94
N ASP A 447 22.84 -0.92 -21.13
CA ASP A 447 21.88 0.15 -20.80
C ASP A 447 22.03 1.28 -21.81
N TYR A 448 21.07 1.41 -22.70
CA TYR A 448 21.04 2.46 -23.72
C TYR A 448 20.09 3.59 -23.30
N ASP A 449 20.52 4.82 -23.49
CA ASP A 449 19.58 5.92 -23.61
C ASP A 449 18.76 5.76 -24.90
N LYS A 450 17.45 5.55 -24.75
CA LYS A 450 16.55 5.27 -25.87
C LYS A 450 16.47 6.45 -26.86
N PHE A 451 16.56 7.68 -26.36
CA PHE A 451 16.54 8.88 -27.20
C PHE A 451 17.85 9.02 -27.96
N ALA A 452 19.00 8.86 -27.29
CA ALA A 452 20.29 8.85 -27.96
C ALA A 452 20.41 7.71 -29.00
N ALA A 453 19.86 6.55 -28.70
CA ALA A 453 19.81 5.43 -29.64
C ALA A 453 18.95 5.72 -30.88
N ASN A 454 17.88 6.49 -30.73
CA ASN A 454 17.03 6.92 -31.85
C ASN A 454 17.70 8.02 -32.70
N ASP A 455 18.35 8.99 -32.05
CA ASP A 455 18.92 10.16 -32.71
C ASP A 455 20.28 9.87 -33.38
N TYR A 456 21.12 9.07 -32.74
CA TYR A 456 22.50 8.86 -33.14
C TYR A 456 22.87 7.39 -33.40
N GLY A 457 21.92 6.50 -33.30
CA GLY A 457 22.15 5.07 -33.37
C GLY A 457 22.79 4.51 -32.10
N ARG A 458 22.96 3.17 -32.08
CA ARG A 458 23.36 2.42 -30.88
C ARG A 458 24.80 2.66 -30.39
N HIS A 459 25.58 3.50 -31.06
CA HIS A 459 27.00 3.68 -30.79
C HIS A 459 27.30 4.73 -29.70
N ASN A 460 26.32 5.54 -29.32
CA ASN A 460 26.50 6.50 -28.22
C ASN A 460 26.06 5.83 -26.91
N ARG A 461 27.03 5.35 -26.17
CA ARG A 461 26.89 4.77 -24.83
C ARG A 461 27.20 5.78 -23.75
#